data_9f33941471081cc6438b63e233b157ca
#
_entry.id   9f33941471081cc6438b63e233b157ca
#
_cell.length_a   1.000
_cell.length_b   1.000
_cell.length_c   1.000
_cell.angle_alpha   90.00
_cell.angle_beta   90.00
_cell.angle_gamma   90.00
#
_symmetry.space_group_name_H-M   'P 1'
#
loop_
_entity.id
_entity.type
_entity.pdbx_description
1 polymer ?
#
loop_
_entity_poly.entity_id
_entity_poly.type
_entity_poly.pdbx_seq_one_letter_code
_entity_poly.pdbx_strand_id
1 'polypeptide(L)'
;MEPVRTYIVEDSPIIRENLIAALEELVPLEVVACAEDEHSALHWLHEHAHDCDLCIVDIFLKQGSGLAVLRALRDERRRPRCVVLSNYATVDVR
;
A
#
# COMPACT_ATOMS: atom_id res chain seq x y z
N MET A 1 -12.85 -18.85 -2.25
CA MET A 1 -12.35 -17.59 -2.80
C MET A 1 -10.86 -17.44 -2.51
N GLU A 2 -10.09 -17.14 -3.52
CA GLU A 2 -8.67 -16.96 -3.32
C GLU A 2 -8.36 -15.67 -2.56
N PRO A 3 -7.35 -15.68 -1.71
CA PRO A 3 -6.98 -14.48 -0.98
C PRO A 3 -6.53 -13.36 -1.91
N VAL A 4 -6.81 -12.14 -1.50
CA VAL A 4 -6.34 -10.96 -2.21
C VAL A 4 -4.89 -10.72 -1.80
N ARG A 5 -3.97 -10.82 -2.75
CA ARG A 5 -2.55 -10.59 -2.47
C ARG A 5 -2.33 -9.10 -2.35
N THR A 6 -1.91 -8.67 -1.18
CA THR A 6 -1.88 -7.27 -0.81
C THR A 6 -0.47 -6.80 -0.44
N TYR A 7 -0.07 -5.67 -1.00
CA TYR A 7 1.17 -5.00 -0.66
C TYR A 7 0.82 -3.70 0.06
N ILE A 8 1.49 -3.44 1.18
CA ILE A 8 1.16 -2.29 2.01
C ILE A 8 2.37 -1.39 2.19
N VAL A 9 2.21 -0.11 1.85
CA VAL A 9 3.25 0.91 2.05
C VAL A 9 2.76 1.84 3.15
N GLU A 10 3.27 1.63 4.35
CA GLU A 10 2.87 2.35 5.55
C GLU A 10 4.01 2.32 6.55
N ASP A 11 4.43 3.47 7.05
CA ASP A 11 5.56 3.57 7.95
C ASP A 11 5.22 3.33 9.43
N SER A 12 3.96 3.37 9.80
CA SER A 12 3.54 3.10 11.17
C SER A 12 3.17 1.64 11.35
N PRO A 13 3.90 0.89 12.18
CA PRO A 13 3.53 -0.51 12.43
C PRO A 13 2.15 -0.66 13.04
N ILE A 14 1.76 0.26 13.90
CA ILE A 14 0.44 0.21 14.54
C ILE A 14 -0.68 0.40 13.53
N ILE A 15 -0.54 1.40 12.66
CA ILE A 15 -1.55 1.65 11.64
C ILE A 15 -1.62 0.48 10.68
N ARG A 16 -0.46 -0.05 10.29
CA ARG A 16 -0.40 -1.20 9.38
C ARG A 16 -1.10 -2.41 9.96
N GLU A 17 -0.84 -2.73 11.23
CA GLU A 17 -1.46 -3.88 11.89
C GLU A 17 -2.96 -3.71 12.03
N ASN A 18 -3.40 -2.52 12.39
CA ASN A 18 -4.83 -2.23 12.52
C ASN A 18 -5.53 -2.33 11.17
N LEU A 19 -4.88 -1.86 10.13
CA LEU A 19 -5.42 -1.93 8.78
C LEU A 19 -5.57 -3.38 8.33
N ILE A 20 -4.54 -4.19 8.56
CA ILE A 20 -4.58 -5.60 8.19
C ILE A 20 -5.71 -6.31 8.93
N ALA A 21 -5.81 -6.08 10.23
CA ALA A 21 -6.86 -6.73 11.03
C ALA A 21 -8.25 -6.35 10.53
N ALA A 22 -8.46 -5.08 10.21
CA ALA A 22 -9.75 -4.63 9.71
C ALA A 22 -10.09 -5.25 8.36
N LEU A 23 -9.10 -5.31 7.48
CA LEU A 23 -9.34 -5.87 6.15
C LEU A 23 -9.57 -7.37 6.18
N GLU A 24 -8.91 -8.08 7.07
CA GLU A 24 -9.08 -9.51 7.21
C GLU A 24 -10.51 -9.89 7.65
N GLU A 25 -11.20 -8.99 8.30
CA GLU A 25 -12.59 -9.23 8.67
C GLU A 25 -13.53 -9.10 7.48
N LEU A 26 -13.10 -8.40 6.43
CA LEU A 26 -13.96 -8.12 5.28
C LEU A 26 -13.69 -9.02 4.09
N VAL A 27 -12.44 -9.40 3.88
CA VAL A 27 -12.06 -10.20 2.73
C VAL A 27 -10.93 -11.14 3.11
N PRO A 28 -10.81 -12.28 2.43
CA PRO A 28 -9.61 -13.11 2.62
C PRO A 28 -8.41 -12.34 2.06
N LEU A 29 -7.42 -12.14 2.89
CA LEU A 29 -6.30 -11.29 2.59
C LEU A 29 -4.99 -12.03 2.82
N GLU A 30 -4.06 -11.85 1.90
CA GLU A 30 -2.70 -12.34 2.09
C GLU A 30 -1.76 -11.15 1.92
N VAL A 31 -1.08 -10.75 2.99
CA VAL A 31 -0.12 -9.66 2.90
C VAL A 31 1.18 -10.24 2.36
N VAL A 32 1.50 -9.91 1.12
CA VAL A 32 2.68 -10.48 0.47
C VAL A 32 3.95 -9.74 0.85
N ALA A 33 3.85 -8.46 1.16
CA ALA A 33 5.00 -7.66 1.59
C ALA A 33 4.52 -6.33 2.13
N CYS A 34 5.43 -5.65 2.83
CA CYS A 34 5.19 -4.30 3.34
C CYS A 34 6.44 -3.47 3.12
N ALA A 35 6.26 -2.16 2.99
CA ALA A 35 7.36 -1.22 2.93
C ALA A 35 7.05 -0.05 3.84
N GLU A 36 8.09 0.58 4.38
CA GLU A 36 7.94 1.69 5.30
C GLU A 36 8.35 3.03 4.70
N ASP A 37 9.00 3.02 3.55
CA ASP A 37 9.47 4.24 2.91
C ASP A 37 9.41 4.13 1.40
N GLU A 38 9.64 5.26 0.74
CA GLU A 38 9.57 5.35 -0.70
C GLU A 38 10.58 4.43 -1.38
N HIS A 39 11.83 4.45 -0.92
CA HIS A 39 12.90 3.68 -1.56
C HIS A 39 12.59 2.18 -1.54
N SER A 40 12.23 1.64 -0.39
CA SER A 40 11.91 0.23 -0.26
C SER A 40 10.69 -0.14 -1.09
N ALA A 41 9.69 0.74 -1.11
CA ALA A 41 8.47 0.51 -1.87
C ALA A 41 8.76 0.44 -3.36
N LEU A 42 9.53 1.38 -3.89
CA LEU A 42 9.86 1.40 -5.30
C LEU A 42 10.70 0.20 -5.70
N HIS A 43 11.62 -0.19 -4.83
CA HIS A 43 12.48 -1.35 -5.09
C HIS A 43 11.63 -2.62 -5.22
N TRP A 44 10.70 -2.84 -4.28
CA TRP A 44 9.85 -4.02 -4.33
C TRP A 44 8.94 -4.01 -5.57
N LEU A 45 8.33 -2.86 -5.85
CA LEU A 45 7.41 -2.75 -6.98
C LEU A 45 8.12 -2.94 -8.32
N HIS A 46 9.36 -2.51 -8.42
CA HIS A 46 10.12 -2.69 -9.64
C HIS A 46 10.19 -4.17 -10.04
N GLU A 47 10.31 -5.06 -9.05
CA GLU A 47 10.45 -6.47 -9.31
C GLU A 47 9.16 -7.27 -9.14
N HIS A 48 8.25 -6.81 -8.30
CA HIS A 48 7.13 -7.62 -7.85
C HIS A 48 5.74 -7.00 -8.03
N ALA A 49 5.60 -5.93 -8.81
CA ALA A 49 4.29 -5.29 -8.95
C ALA A 49 3.20 -6.27 -9.40
N HIS A 50 3.57 -7.22 -10.23
CA HIS A 50 2.61 -8.20 -10.74
C HIS A 50 2.32 -9.33 -9.73
N ASP A 51 3.01 -9.34 -8.60
CA ASP A 51 2.81 -10.36 -7.58
C ASP A 51 1.76 -9.98 -6.54
N CYS A 52 1.13 -8.83 -6.70
CA CYS A 52 0.05 -8.43 -5.81
C CYS A 52 -1.17 -7.97 -6.59
N ASP A 53 -2.32 -8.11 -5.97
CA ASP A 53 -3.60 -7.72 -6.57
C ASP A 53 -4.03 -6.34 -6.08
N LEU A 54 -3.59 -5.98 -4.88
CA LEU A 54 -3.98 -4.75 -4.22
C LEU A 54 -2.75 -4.10 -3.60
N CYS A 55 -2.61 -2.81 -3.81
CA CYS A 55 -1.55 -2.03 -3.18
C CYS A 55 -2.21 -0.93 -2.35
N ILE A 56 -1.88 -0.89 -1.06
CA ILE A 56 -2.37 0.15 -0.17
C ILE A 56 -1.21 1.06 0.15
N VAL A 57 -1.34 2.34 -0.18
CA VAL A 57 -0.25 3.30 -0.09
C VAL A 57 -0.65 4.48 0.77
N ASP A 58 0.15 4.73 1.82
CA ASP A 58 0.01 5.95 2.61
C ASP A 58 0.77 7.06 1.87
N ILE A 59 0.11 8.18 1.65
CA ILE A 59 0.71 9.32 0.97
C ILE A 59 1.80 9.96 1.82
N PHE A 60 1.59 9.99 3.14
CA PHE A 60 2.49 10.71 4.04
C PHE A 60 3.44 9.77 4.77
N LEU A 61 4.50 9.41 4.09
CA LEU A 61 5.56 8.60 4.67
C LEU A 61 6.58 9.50 5.35
N LYS A 62 7.23 9.00 6.39
CA LYS A 62 8.28 9.74 7.08
C LYS A 62 9.50 9.93 6.18
N GLN A 63 9.76 8.93 5.35
CA GLN A 63 10.90 8.96 4.44
C GLN A 63 10.37 8.84 3.02
N GLY A 64 10.35 9.96 2.32
CA GLY A 64 9.88 9.98 0.95
C GLY A 64 8.39 10.23 0.83
N SER A 65 7.83 9.85 -0.29
CA SER A 65 6.43 10.15 -0.59
C SER A 65 5.70 8.98 -1.21
N GLY A 66 4.49 8.72 -0.71
CA GLY A 66 3.61 7.75 -1.33
C GLY A 66 3.17 8.15 -2.73
N LEU A 67 3.20 9.46 -3.05
CA LEU A 67 2.88 9.91 -4.40
C LEU A 67 3.87 9.38 -5.42
N ALA A 68 5.15 9.29 -5.06
CA ALA A 68 6.14 8.72 -5.95
C ALA A 68 5.86 7.25 -6.23
N VAL A 69 5.39 6.53 -5.21
CA VAL A 69 5.00 5.13 -5.34
C VAL A 69 3.82 5.00 -6.30
N LEU A 70 2.82 5.87 -6.16
CA LEU A 70 1.66 5.86 -7.04
C LEU A 70 2.04 6.16 -8.50
N ARG A 71 2.98 7.07 -8.71
CA ARG A 71 3.45 7.38 -10.06
C ARG A 71 4.14 6.18 -10.69
N ALA A 72 4.95 5.46 -9.91
CA ALA A 72 5.60 4.26 -10.39
C ALA A 72 4.59 3.19 -10.78
N LEU A 73 3.56 3.02 -9.95
CA LEU A 73 2.51 2.03 -10.24
C LEU A 73 1.73 2.39 -11.50
N ARG A 74 1.51 3.67 -11.75
CA ARG A 74 0.78 4.10 -12.92
C ARG A 74 1.46 3.63 -14.20
N ASP A 75 2.78 3.54 -14.19
CA ASP A 75 3.55 3.17 -15.37
C ASP A 75 3.69 1.67 -15.55
N GLU A 76 3.23 0.86 -14.61
CA GLU A 76 3.32 -0.58 -14.72
C GLU A 76 2.21 -1.14 -15.62
N ARG A 77 2.56 -2.09 -16.46
CA ARG A 77 1.59 -2.70 -17.39
C ARG A 77 0.53 -3.50 -16.66
N ARG A 78 0.94 -4.27 -15.66
CA ARG A 78 0.03 -5.09 -14.86
C ARG A 78 0.06 -4.58 -13.45
N ARG A 79 -0.49 -3.41 -13.27
CA ARG A 79 -0.47 -2.81 -11.96
C ARG A 79 -1.60 -3.35 -11.08
N PRO A 80 -1.36 -3.46 -9.79
CA PRO A 80 -2.41 -3.81 -8.86
C PRO A 80 -3.40 -2.64 -8.73
N ARG A 81 -4.55 -2.92 -8.17
CA ARG A 81 -5.46 -1.85 -7.79
C ARG A 81 -4.84 -1.10 -6.62
N CYS A 82 -4.99 0.20 -6.60
CA CYS A 82 -4.42 1.02 -5.55
C CYS A 82 -5.48 1.64 -4.68
N VAL A 83 -5.25 1.58 -3.36
CA VAL A 83 -6.05 2.30 -2.39
C VAL A 83 -5.11 3.26 -1.71
N VAL A 84 -5.48 4.53 -1.70
CA VAL A 84 -4.65 5.57 -1.11
C VAL A 84 -5.16 5.88 0.28
N LEU A 85 -4.26 5.84 1.24
CA LEU A 85 -4.57 6.24 2.61
C LEU A 85 -3.97 7.61 2.85
N SER A 86 -4.68 8.40 3.61
CA SER A 86 -4.15 9.66 4.05
C SER A 86 -4.56 9.84 5.50
N ASN A 87 -3.58 9.95 6.37
CA ASN A 87 -3.85 10.16 7.77
C ASN A 87 -4.50 11.50 8.03
N TYR A 88 -4.47 12.37 7.05
CA TYR A 88 -5.07 13.68 7.18
C TYR A 88 -6.38 13.82 6.44
N ALA A 89 -6.85 12.76 5.87
CA ALA A 89 -8.10 12.80 5.12
C ALA A 89 -9.25 13.22 5.98
N THR A 90 -9.17 12.91 7.24
CA THR A 90 -10.22 13.23 8.16
C THR A 90 -10.09 14.61 8.72
N VAL A 91 -9.06 15.27 8.36
CA VAL A 91 -8.90 16.49 8.90
C VAL A 91 -9.65 17.37 8.13
N ASP A 92 -10.31 17.54 8.20
CA ASP A 92 -10.86 18.16 7.67
C ASP A 92 -10.67 18.72 6.71
N VAL A 93 -10.82 18.27 6.19
CA VAL A 93 -10.63 18.60 5.11
C VAL A 93 -11.56 19.54 4.74
N ARG A 94 -11.60 20.48 5.01
CA ARG A 94 -12.53 21.36 4.77
C ARG A 94 -12.11 22.48 4.15
#